data_fe4d76dfe8e9c0a2acacb55f07905118
#
_entry.id   fe4d76dfe8e9c0a2acacb55f07905118
#
_cell.length_a   1.000
_cell.length_b   1.000
_cell.length_c   1.000
_cell.angle_alpha   90.00
_cell.angle_beta   90.00
_cell.angle_gamma   90.00
#
_symmetry.space_group_name_H-M   'P 1'
#
loop_
_entity.id
_entity.type
_entity.pdbx_description
1 polymer ?
#
loop_
_entity_poly.entity_id
_entity_poly.type
_entity_poly.pdbx_seq_one_letter_code
_entity_poly.pdbx_strand_id
1 'polypeptide(L)'
;QRILIPFEGNFEEVLGDANITDIEVDGGNRKWMSTANAGLVLLSPDGTQIIAQYNEDNSPLISNTIYDIELNHTTGELYIVTDKGLVSFRIDATYEDATYESLNVFPNPVKPDYFGPITIQGLRYNSDVKITDAGGNLIYKTQSNGGTATWDGQNLNGEKMPRRHSPVVDFRLICFCREEKYPLA
;
A
#
# COMPACT_ATOMS: atom_id res chain seq x y z
N GLN A 1 -5.91 7.50 -25.78
CA GLN A 1 -6.73 6.32 -25.45
C GLN A 1 -7.46 6.63 -24.16
N ARG A 2 -8.80 6.46 -24.15
CA ARG A 2 -9.61 6.64 -22.92
C ARG A 2 -9.44 5.42 -22.03
N ILE A 3 -9.27 5.63 -20.72
CA ILE A 3 -9.26 4.54 -19.75
C ILE A 3 -10.73 4.32 -19.34
N LEU A 4 -11.24 3.15 -19.66
CA LEU A 4 -12.59 2.72 -19.35
C LEU A 4 -12.56 1.61 -18.33
N ILE A 5 -13.37 1.73 -17.28
CA ILE A 5 -13.57 0.68 -16.27
C ILE A 5 -14.96 0.06 -16.42
N PRO A 6 -15.13 -1.24 -16.17
CA PRO A 6 -16.44 -1.86 -16.13
C PRO A 6 -17.21 -1.41 -14.88
N PHE A 7 -18.41 -0.89 -15.07
CA PHE A 7 -19.34 -0.49 -14.01
C PHE A 7 -20.75 -0.95 -14.34
N GLU A 8 -21.37 -1.76 -13.51
CA GLU A 8 -22.77 -2.27 -13.65
C GLU A 8 -23.12 -2.80 -15.04
N GLY A 9 -22.17 -3.44 -15.73
CA GLY A 9 -22.37 -4.01 -17.07
C GLY A 9 -22.15 -3.01 -18.23
N ASN A 10 -21.80 -1.77 -17.93
CA ASN A 10 -21.37 -0.75 -18.88
C ASN A 10 -19.88 -0.43 -18.70
N PHE A 11 -19.35 0.42 -19.57
CA PHE A 11 -18.01 0.97 -19.42
C PHE A 11 -18.13 2.47 -19.14
N GLU A 12 -17.51 2.91 -18.05
CA GLU A 12 -17.43 4.33 -17.70
C GLU A 12 -15.99 4.83 -17.83
N GLU A 13 -15.84 6.12 -18.14
CA GLU A 13 -14.51 6.76 -18.12
C GLU A 13 -14.04 6.90 -16.68
N VAL A 14 -12.80 6.49 -16.40
CA VAL A 14 -12.18 6.72 -15.09
C VAL A 14 -12.12 8.22 -14.86
N LEU A 15 -12.79 8.68 -13.81
CA LEU A 15 -12.84 10.10 -13.43
C LEU A 15 -13.31 11.05 -14.55
N GLY A 16 -14.23 10.60 -15.42
CA GLY A 16 -14.71 11.38 -16.58
C GLY A 16 -15.23 12.78 -16.24
N ASP A 17 -15.86 12.94 -15.06
CA ASP A 17 -16.38 14.22 -14.54
C ASP A 17 -15.46 14.89 -13.50
N ALA A 18 -14.32 14.30 -13.20
CA ALA A 18 -13.38 14.84 -12.24
C ALA A 18 -12.31 15.70 -12.93
N ASN A 19 -12.03 16.85 -12.37
CA ASN A 19 -10.92 17.69 -12.80
C ASN A 19 -9.64 17.19 -12.09
N ILE A 20 -8.85 16.36 -12.79
CA ILE A 20 -7.58 15.83 -12.29
C ILE A 20 -6.58 16.96 -12.19
N THR A 21 -5.97 17.12 -11.03
CA THR A 21 -4.97 18.16 -10.74
C THR A 21 -3.56 17.63 -10.82
N ASP A 22 -3.32 16.38 -10.37
CA ASP A 22 -2.00 15.77 -10.42
C ASP A 22 -2.07 14.24 -10.37
N ILE A 23 -0.95 13.56 -10.72
CA ILE A 23 -0.82 12.10 -10.74
C ILE A 23 0.56 11.69 -10.21
N GLU A 24 0.56 10.88 -9.13
CA GLU A 24 1.74 10.25 -8.59
C GLU A 24 1.70 8.72 -8.77
N VAL A 25 2.86 8.11 -9.03
CA VAL A 25 2.98 6.66 -9.20
C VAL A 25 3.79 6.06 -8.06
N ASP A 26 3.18 5.19 -7.26
CA ASP A 26 3.84 4.57 -6.13
C ASP A 26 4.74 3.38 -6.51
N GLY A 27 5.45 2.84 -5.52
CA GLY A 27 6.35 1.69 -5.71
C GLY A 27 5.66 0.39 -6.16
N GLY A 28 4.35 0.30 -6.01
CA GLY A 28 3.50 -0.78 -6.53
C GLY A 28 2.97 -0.51 -7.94
N ASN A 29 3.49 0.51 -8.62
CA ASN A 29 3.01 1.00 -9.93
C ASN A 29 1.52 1.40 -9.93
N ARG A 30 0.93 1.65 -8.75
CA ARG A 30 -0.44 2.17 -8.64
C ARG A 30 -0.42 3.68 -8.87
N LYS A 31 -1.53 4.23 -9.36
CA LYS A 31 -1.65 5.66 -9.68
C LYS A 31 -2.50 6.35 -8.64
N TRP A 32 -1.89 7.30 -7.93
CA TRP A 32 -2.57 8.23 -7.05
C TRP A 32 -2.97 9.46 -7.86
N MET A 33 -4.26 9.71 -7.98
CA MET A 33 -4.80 10.81 -8.77
C MET A 33 -5.52 11.78 -7.85
N SER A 34 -5.06 13.01 -7.81
CA SER A 34 -5.73 14.08 -7.10
C SER A 34 -6.73 14.81 -8.01
N THR A 35 -7.78 15.35 -7.41
CA THR A 35 -8.84 16.04 -8.14
C THR A 35 -9.22 17.35 -7.45
N ALA A 36 -9.77 18.27 -8.24
CA ALA A 36 -10.28 19.54 -7.73
C ALA A 36 -11.67 19.43 -7.06
N ASN A 37 -12.34 18.28 -7.13
CA ASN A 37 -13.75 18.18 -6.69
C ASN A 37 -14.16 16.82 -6.11
N ALA A 38 -13.34 15.77 -6.26
CA ALA A 38 -13.71 14.41 -5.86
C ALA A 38 -12.71 13.77 -4.86
N GLY A 39 -11.75 14.53 -4.36
CA GLY A 39 -10.72 14.06 -3.43
C GLY A 39 -9.59 13.31 -4.15
N LEU A 40 -9.09 12.25 -3.51
CA LEU A 40 -7.95 11.46 -3.94
C LEU A 40 -8.40 10.06 -4.36
N VAL A 41 -7.93 9.59 -5.51
CA VAL A 41 -8.28 8.28 -6.07
C VAL A 41 -7.03 7.45 -6.30
N LEU A 42 -7.07 6.17 -5.89
CA LEU A 42 -6.02 5.18 -6.13
C LEU A 42 -6.48 4.19 -7.19
N LEU A 43 -5.74 4.11 -8.30
CA LEU A 43 -5.97 3.15 -9.37
C LEU A 43 -5.00 1.97 -9.30
N SER A 44 -5.42 0.85 -9.87
CA SER A 44 -4.59 -0.34 -10.09
C SER A 44 -3.37 -0.05 -10.97
N PRO A 45 -2.34 -0.93 -10.95
CA PRO A 45 -1.14 -0.78 -11.75
C PRO A 45 -1.39 -0.63 -13.25
N ASP A 46 -2.43 -1.28 -13.77
CA ASP A 46 -2.87 -1.19 -15.17
C ASP A 46 -3.86 -0.04 -15.44
N GLY A 47 -4.29 0.66 -14.37
CA GLY A 47 -5.24 1.78 -14.45
C GLY A 47 -6.69 1.37 -14.72
N THR A 48 -7.02 0.07 -14.69
CA THR A 48 -8.35 -0.43 -15.07
C THR A 48 -9.33 -0.55 -13.92
N GLN A 49 -8.86 -0.39 -12.67
CA GLN A 49 -9.70 -0.53 -11.47
C GLN A 49 -9.43 0.61 -10.48
N ILE A 50 -10.49 1.11 -9.86
CA ILE A 50 -10.40 1.98 -8.68
C ILE A 50 -10.18 1.06 -7.47
N ILE A 51 -9.01 1.15 -6.84
CA ILE A 51 -8.68 0.42 -5.62
C ILE A 51 -9.31 1.09 -4.40
N ALA A 52 -9.22 2.43 -4.34
CA ALA A 52 -9.77 3.21 -3.24
C ALA A 52 -10.07 4.65 -3.70
N GLN A 53 -11.01 5.27 -3.02
CA GLN A 53 -11.30 6.69 -3.14
C GLN A 53 -11.38 7.30 -1.74
N TYR A 54 -10.67 8.41 -1.53
CA TYR A 54 -10.58 9.14 -0.27
C TYR A 54 -11.18 10.54 -0.44
N ASN A 55 -12.06 10.89 0.48
CA ASN A 55 -12.71 12.20 0.54
C ASN A 55 -12.89 12.64 2.00
N GLU A 56 -13.46 13.84 2.20
CA GLU A 56 -13.71 14.39 3.54
C GLU A 56 -14.61 13.51 4.41
N ASP A 57 -15.50 12.70 3.80
CA ASP A 57 -16.49 11.91 4.52
C ASP A 57 -15.95 10.55 5.00
N ASN A 58 -14.96 9.98 4.28
CA ASN A 58 -14.49 8.60 4.51
C ASN A 58 -13.04 8.51 4.96
N SER A 59 -12.33 9.64 5.06
CA SER A 59 -10.90 9.67 5.40
C SER A 59 -10.53 10.93 6.19
N PRO A 60 -9.29 10.99 6.75
CA PRO A 60 -8.78 12.21 7.37
C PRO A 60 -8.47 13.36 6.41
N LEU A 61 -8.83 13.25 5.13
CA LEU A 61 -8.67 14.32 4.17
C LEU A 61 -9.50 15.55 4.57
N ILE A 62 -8.88 16.71 4.61
CA ILE A 62 -9.51 17.95 5.10
C ILE A 62 -10.30 18.69 4.02
N SER A 63 -10.12 18.32 2.74
CA SER A 63 -10.87 18.88 1.60
C SER A 63 -10.88 17.92 0.42
N ASN A 64 -11.99 17.94 -0.33
CA ASN A 64 -12.10 17.25 -1.62
C ASN A 64 -11.44 18.03 -2.77
N THR A 65 -11.08 19.30 -2.53
CA THR A 65 -10.36 20.15 -3.48
C THR A 65 -8.87 20.02 -3.23
N ILE A 66 -8.20 19.25 -4.08
CA ILE A 66 -6.76 19.00 -4.01
C ILE A 66 -6.10 19.74 -5.18
N TYR A 67 -5.03 20.47 -4.91
CA TYR A 67 -4.29 21.21 -5.92
C TYR A 67 -3.09 20.43 -6.44
N ASP A 68 -2.43 19.67 -5.55
CA ASP A 68 -1.16 19.02 -5.85
C ASP A 68 -0.91 17.89 -4.89
N ILE A 69 -0.14 16.87 -5.30
CA ILE A 69 0.33 15.78 -4.46
C ILE A 69 1.80 15.49 -4.75
N GLU A 70 2.55 15.09 -3.72
CA GLU A 70 3.97 14.72 -3.85
C GLU A 70 4.24 13.48 -3.01
N LEU A 71 4.81 12.47 -3.62
CA LEU A 71 5.11 11.20 -2.96
C LEU A 71 6.60 11.08 -2.60
N ASN A 72 6.88 11.00 -1.31
CA ASN A 72 8.20 10.55 -0.86
C ASN A 72 8.31 9.03 -1.00
N HIS A 73 8.91 8.58 -2.08
CA HIS A 73 9.02 7.16 -2.40
C HIS A 73 9.83 6.33 -1.41
N THR A 74 10.71 6.96 -0.64
CA THR A 74 11.53 6.27 0.38
C THR A 74 10.72 5.98 1.64
N THR A 75 9.92 6.96 2.08
CA THR A 75 9.14 6.84 3.32
C THR A 75 7.71 6.34 3.10
N GLY A 76 7.22 6.41 1.85
CA GLY A 76 5.83 6.16 1.51
C GLY A 76 4.88 7.24 2.02
N GLU A 77 5.37 8.46 2.24
CA GLU A 77 4.56 9.57 2.70
C GLU A 77 4.10 10.41 1.52
N LEU A 78 2.79 10.45 1.29
CA LEU A 78 2.13 11.24 0.27
C LEU A 78 1.70 12.58 0.91
N TYR A 79 2.26 13.67 0.43
CA TYR A 79 1.87 15.03 0.81
C TYR A 79 0.76 15.52 -0.12
N ILE A 80 -0.28 16.14 0.46
CA ILE A 80 -1.50 16.53 -0.26
C ILE A 80 -1.77 17.99 0.04
N VAL A 81 -1.71 18.82 -1.00
CA VAL A 81 -2.00 20.27 -0.93
C VAL A 81 -3.46 20.50 -1.28
N THR A 82 -4.22 21.05 -0.33
CA THR A 82 -5.65 21.32 -0.50
C THR A 82 -5.94 22.81 -0.36
N ASP A 83 -7.16 23.22 -0.68
CA ASP A 83 -7.64 24.61 -0.43
C ASP A 83 -7.74 24.96 1.06
N LYS A 84 -7.72 23.95 1.96
CA LYS A 84 -7.78 24.11 3.41
C LYS A 84 -6.43 23.91 4.12
N GLY A 85 -5.37 23.61 3.39
CA GLY A 85 -4.03 23.39 3.92
C GLY A 85 -3.32 22.15 3.42
N LEU A 86 -2.21 21.79 4.07
CA LEU A 86 -1.39 20.62 3.76
C LEU A 86 -1.68 19.49 4.74
N VAL A 87 -1.89 18.29 4.21
CA VAL A 87 -1.95 17.05 4.99
C VAL A 87 -0.98 16.04 4.45
N SER A 88 -0.59 15.06 5.26
CA SER A 88 0.17 13.89 4.78
C SER A 88 -0.57 12.59 5.07
N PHE A 89 -0.36 11.62 4.20
CA PHE A 89 -0.96 10.30 4.24
C PHE A 89 0.12 9.26 3.98
N ARG A 90 0.27 8.27 4.87
CA ARG A 90 1.25 7.20 4.67
C ARG A 90 0.63 6.07 3.86
N ILE A 91 1.18 5.85 2.67
CA ILE A 91 0.78 4.76 1.78
C ILE A 91 1.52 3.46 2.15
N ASP A 92 1.02 2.35 1.64
CA ASP A 92 1.51 0.99 1.88
C ASP A 92 2.50 0.49 0.81
N ALA A 93 2.99 1.37 -0.06
CA ALA A 93 3.96 1.04 -1.10
C ALA A 93 5.13 2.04 -1.11
N THR A 94 6.36 1.50 -1.15
CA THR A 94 7.60 2.25 -1.30
C THR A 94 8.35 1.72 -2.52
N TYR A 95 9.42 2.39 -2.94
CA TYR A 95 10.30 1.81 -3.94
C TYR A 95 10.90 0.50 -3.46
N GLU A 96 11.12 -0.42 -4.40
CA GLU A 96 11.74 -1.72 -4.14
C GLU A 96 13.22 -1.57 -3.74
N ASP A 97 13.67 -2.48 -2.87
CA ASP A 97 15.10 -2.70 -2.63
C ASP A 97 15.56 -3.87 -3.52
N ALA A 98 16.54 -3.62 -4.37
CA ALA A 98 17.03 -4.61 -5.32
C ALA A 98 17.73 -5.82 -4.66
N THR A 99 18.15 -5.71 -3.40
CA THR A 99 19.07 -6.66 -2.78
C THR A 99 18.54 -7.40 -1.56
N TYR A 100 17.42 -6.99 -0.98
CA TYR A 100 16.89 -7.43 0.34
C TYR A 100 17.89 -7.23 1.53
N GLU A 101 18.93 -6.41 1.34
CA GLU A 101 19.93 -6.19 2.37
C GLU A 101 19.43 -5.33 3.53
N SER A 102 18.39 -4.54 3.30
CA SER A 102 17.83 -3.58 4.25
C SER A 102 16.46 -3.98 4.80
N LEU A 103 16.15 -5.29 4.88
CA LEU A 103 14.88 -5.74 5.43
C LEU A 103 14.64 -5.21 6.84
N ASN A 104 13.57 -4.47 7.01
CA ASN A 104 13.15 -3.89 8.28
C ASN A 104 11.70 -4.22 8.58
N VAL A 105 11.41 -4.59 9.84
CA VAL A 105 10.07 -4.93 10.31
C VAL A 105 9.72 -4.03 11.48
N PHE A 106 8.62 -3.30 11.40
CA PHE A 106 8.19 -2.41 12.47
C PHE A 106 6.65 -2.35 12.64
N PRO A 107 6.17 -2.12 13.88
CA PRO A 107 6.95 -2.07 15.11
C PRO A 107 7.53 -3.42 15.47
N ASN A 108 8.78 -3.43 15.97
CA ASN A 108 9.43 -4.61 16.51
C ASN A 108 10.19 -4.22 17.79
N PRO A 109 9.79 -4.70 19.00
CA PRO A 109 8.66 -5.62 19.22
C PRO A 109 7.28 -4.97 19.06
N VAL A 110 6.28 -5.79 18.76
CA VAL A 110 4.87 -5.35 18.73
C VAL A 110 4.35 -5.24 20.16
N LYS A 111 4.00 -4.02 20.59
CA LYS A 111 3.42 -3.78 21.93
C LYS A 111 2.01 -4.36 22.04
N PRO A 112 1.58 -4.80 23.25
CA PRO A 112 0.24 -5.38 23.46
C PRO A 112 -0.92 -4.44 23.10
N ASP A 113 -0.73 -3.15 23.23
CA ASP A 113 -1.67 -2.06 22.96
C ASP A 113 -1.60 -1.50 21.53
N TYR A 114 -0.71 -2.05 20.69
CA TYR A 114 -0.62 -1.67 19.31
C TYR A 114 -1.66 -2.39 18.44
N PHE A 115 -2.50 -1.65 17.72
CA PHE A 115 -3.56 -2.19 16.87
C PHE A 115 -3.36 -1.94 15.37
N GLY A 116 -2.29 -1.25 15.02
CA GLY A 116 -1.93 -0.99 13.62
C GLY A 116 -1.31 -2.19 12.90
N PRO A 117 -1.08 -2.07 11.60
CA PRO A 117 -0.41 -3.10 10.81
C PRO A 117 1.09 -3.17 11.16
N ILE A 118 1.65 -4.37 11.07
CA ILE A 118 3.09 -4.61 11.09
C ILE A 118 3.57 -4.42 9.66
N THR A 119 4.55 -3.54 9.49
CA THR A 119 5.09 -3.17 8.18
C THR A 119 6.44 -3.84 7.96
N ILE A 120 6.63 -4.40 6.78
CA ILE A 120 7.87 -5.03 6.34
C ILE A 120 8.36 -4.21 5.14
N GLN A 121 9.56 -3.63 5.26
CA GLN A 121 10.20 -2.80 4.22
C GLN A 121 11.50 -3.43 3.74
N GLY A 122 12.03 -2.94 2.61
CA GLY A 122 13.24 -3.46 1.98
C GLY A 122 12.97 -4.70 1.12
N LEU A 123 11.75 -4.83 0.62
CA LEU A 123 11.32 -5.91 -0.29
C LEU A 123 11.55 -5.50 -1.75
N ARG A 124 11.51 -6.48 -2.64
CA ARG A 124 11.35 -6.24 -4.08
C ARG A 124 9.86 -6.21 -4.43
N TYR A 125 9.54 -5.59 -5.56
CA TYR A 125 8.18 -5.59 -6.11
C TYR A 125 7.66 -7.02 -6.28
N ASN A 126 6.39 -7.25 -5.91
CA ASN A 126 5.68 -8.52 -6.07
C ASN A 126 6.37 -9.72 -5.41
N SER A 127 7.10 -9.49 -4.30
CA SER A 127 7.71 -10.57 -3.52
C SER A 127 6.66 -11.33 -2.73
N ASP A 128 6.72 -12.67 -2.77
CA ASP A 128 5.95 -13.53 -1.87
C ASP A 128 6.53 -13.45 -0.45
N VAL A 129 5.76 -12.91 0.47
CA VAL A 129 6.13 -12.77 1.89
C VAL A 129 5.40 -13.83 2.70
N LYS A 130 6.16 -14.69 3.39
CA LYS A 130 5.64 -15.71 4.30
C LYS A 130 6.07 -15.40 5.73
N ILE A 131 5.12 -15.38 6.63
CA ILE A 131 5.32 -15.19 8.05
C ILE A 131 5.12 -16.54 8.73
N THR A 132 6.14 -17.01 9.46
CA THR A 132 6.13 -18.31 10.15
C THR A 132 6.36 -18.12 11.64
N ASP A 133 5.98 -19.10 12.45
CA ASP A 133 6.43 -19.19 13.83
C ASP A 133 7.90 -19.67 13.92
N ALA A 134 8.44 -19.74 15.12
CA ALA A 134 9.81 -20.22 15.37
C ALA A 134 10.01 -21.68 14.91
N GLY A 135 8.95 -22.46 14.86
CA GLY A 135 8.96 -23.86 14.37
C GLY A 135 8.91 -23.97 12.85
N GLY A 136 8.71 -22.85 12.13
CA GLY A 136 8.60 -22.83 10.67
C GLY A 136 7.17 -23.08 10.15
N ASN A 137 6.15 -23.14 11.03
CA ASN A 137 4.77 -23.29 10.60
C ASN A 137 4.26 -21.97 10.01
N LEU A 138 3.60 -22.05 8.85
CA LEU A 138 3.04 -20.87 8.17
C LEU A 138 1.92 -20.25 9.00
N ILE A 139 2.07 -18.98 9.34
CA ILE A 139 1.06 -18.17 10.03
C ILE A 139 0.27 -17.34 9.02
N TYR A 140 0.97 -16.66 8.12
CA TYR A 140 0.36 -15.75 7.16
C TYR A 140 1.21 -15.65 5.88
N LYS A 141 0.55 -15.30 4.78
CA LYS A 141 1.22 -15.00 3.51
C LYS A 141 0.62 -13.75 2.89
N THR A 142 1.45 -12.95 2.27
CA THR A 142 1.05 -11.76 1.52
C THR A 142 2.03 -11.51 0.38
N GLN A 143 1.77 -10.50 -0.43
CA GLN A 143 2.69 -10.02 -1.45
C GLN A 143 3.08 -8.57 -1.16
N SER A 144 4.28 -8.18 -1.60
CA SER A 144 4.72 -6.80 -1.46
C SER A 144 4.11 -5.89 -2.52
N ASN A 145 3.79 -4.67 -2.11
CA ASN A 145 3.51 -3.53 -2.97
C ASN A 145 4.79 -2.69 -3.08
N GLY A 146 5.50 -2.77 -4.22
CA GLY A 146 6.85 -2.20 -4.26
C GLY A 146 7.74 -2.81 -3.20
N GLY A 147 8.47 -1.97 -2.47
CA GLY A 147 9.38 -2.37 -1.38
C GLY A 147 8.72 -2.72 -0.06
N THR A 148 7.39 -2.76 0.04
CA THR A 148 6.68 -2.86 1.33
C THR A 148 5.59 -3.93 1.31
N ALA A 149 5.43 -4.65 2.43
CA ALA A 149 4.27 -5.49 2.71
C ALA A 149 3.73 -5.17 4.10
N THR A 150 2.44 -5.40 4.32
CA THR A 150 1.79 -5.19 5.61
C THR A 150 1.12 -6.46 6.11
N TRP A 151 1.08 -6.61 7.44
CA TRP A 151 0.41 -7.70 8.14
C TRP A 151 -0.34 -7.17 9.36
N ASP A 152 -1.60 -7.53 9.49
CA ASP A 152 -2.48 -7.07 10.58
C ASP A 152 -2.35 -7.88 11.89
N GLY A 153 -1.42 -8.85 11.93
CA GLY A 153 -1.19 -9.71 13.09
C GLY A 153 -2.20 -10.86 13.21
N GLN A 154 -2.91 -11.20 12.15
CA GLN A 154 -3.84 -12.34 12.11
C GLN A 154 -3.19 -13.54 11.38
N ASN A 155 -3.66 -14.75 11.71
CA ASN A 155 -3.29 -15.94 10.96
C ASN A 155 -4.19 -16.10 9.69
N LEU A 156 -3.95 -17.15 8.92
CA LEU A 156 -4.74 -17.46 7.71
C LEU A 156 -6.25 -17.68 7.97
N ASN A 157 -6.64 -17.93 9.23
CA ASN A 157 -8.04 -18.11 9.63
C ASN A 157 -8.68 -16.80 10.14
N GLY A 158 -7.94 -15.68 10.13
CA GLY A 158 -8.41 -14.40 10.66
C GLY A 158 -8.33 -14.28 12.20
N GLU A 159 -7.67 -15.23 12.88
CA GLU A 159 -7.48 -15.19 14.32
C GLU A 159 -6.26 -14.35 14.67
N LYS A 160 -6.40 -13.43 15.63
CA LYS A 160 -5.27 -12.63 16.10
C LYS A 160 -4.24 -13.51 16.81
N MET A 161 -3.00 -13.35 16.39
CA MET A 161 -1.87 -14.04 17.01
C MET A 161 -1.68 -13.56 18.47
N PRO A 162 -1.45 -14.48 19.43
CA PRO A 162 -1.27 -14.13 20.82
C PRO A 162 -0.04 -13.24 21.00
N ARG A 163 -0.26 -12.02 21.49
CA ARG A 163 0.78 -11.06 21.83
C ARG A 163 1.33 -11.44 23.20
N ARG A 164 2.37 -12.27 23.25
CA ARG A 164 3.00 -12.63 24.52
C ARG A 164 3.92 -11.50 24.99
N HIS A 165 3.98 -11.31 26.31
CA HIS A 165 4.87 -10.37 27.02
C HIS A 165 6.37 -10.70 26.91
N SER A 166 6.79 -11.47 25.92
CA SER A 166 8.18 -11.80 25.68
C SER A 166 8.78 -10.85 24.64
N PRO A 167 10.01 -10.33 24.83
CA PRO A 167 10.60 -9.32 23.96
C PRO A 167 10.93 -9.79 22.53
N VAL A 168 10.61 -11.02 22.21
CA VAL A 168 10.83 -11.59 20.88
C VAL A 168 9.56 -12.30 20.45
N VAL A 169 8.80 -11.67 19.59
CA VAL A 169 7.87 -12.46 18.75
C VAL A 169 8.78 -13.11 17.71
N ASP A 170 9.08 -14.40 17.93
CA ASP A 170 9.94 -15.20 17.05
C ASP A 170 9.19 -15.51 15.75
N PHE A 171 8.95 -14.49 14.95
CA PHE A 171 8.50 -14.66 13.58
C PHE A 171 9.71 -14.71 12.67
N ARG A 172 9.79 -15.76 11.89
CA ARG A 172 10.75 -15.81 10.78
C ARG A 172 10.05 -15.29 9.52
N LEU A 173 10.65 -14.28 8.93
CA LEU A 173 10.25 -13.79 7.63
C LEU A 173 11.00 -14.59 6.57
N ILE A 174 10.27 -15.22 5.67
CA ILE A 174 10.84 -15.89 4.50
C ILE A 174 10.29 -15.14 3.28
N CYS A 175 11.17 -14.42 2.59
CA CYS A 175 10.84 -13.72 1.34
C CYS A 175 11.35 -14.56 0.15
N PHE A 176 10.47 -14.85 -0.78
CA PHE A 176 10.84 -15.45 -2.07
C PHE A 176 10.51 -14.46 -3.18
N CYS A 177 11.49 -14.14 -4.01
CA CYS A 177 11.21 -13.52 -5.30
C CYS A 177 10.60 -14.58 -6.23
N ARG A 178 9.45 -14.29 -6.78
CA ARG A 178 9.00 -14.94 -8.00
C ARG A 178 9.72 -14.25 -9.16
N GLU A 179 10.71 -14.91 -9.75
CA GLU A 179 11.26 -14.47 -11.03
C GLU A 179 10.19 -14.65 -12.11
N GLU A 180 9.35 -13.66 -12.31
CA GLU A 180 8.63 -13.54 -13.57
C GLU A 180 9.60 -12.94 -14.58
N LYS A 181 10.08 -13.78 -15.49
CA LYS A 181 10.72 -13.33 -16.72
C LYS A 181 9.70 -12.51 -17.50
N TYR A 182 9.84 -11.19 -17.48
CA TYR A 182 9.20 -10.36 -18.50
C TYR A 182 9.84 -10.68 -19.84
N PRO A 183 9.13 -11.16 -20.85
CA PRO A 183 9.66 -11.15 -22.20
C PRO A 183 9.80 -9.70 -22.62
N LEU A 184 11.04 -9.27 -22.85
CA LEU A 184 11.32 -8.03 -23.55
C LEU A 184 10.69 -8.12 -24.95
N ALA A 185 9.69 -7.31 -25.21
CA ALA A 185 9.15 -7.05 -26.54
C ALA A 185 9.85 -5.86 -27.17
#